data_fc9921335bdea3fe1ad7921a508dd15e
#
_entry.id   fc9921335bdea3fe1ad7921a508dd15e
#
_cell.length_a   1.000
_cell.length_b   1.000
_cell.length_c   1.000
_cell.angle_alpha   90.00
_cell.angle_beta   90.00
_cell.angle_gamma   90.00
#
_symmetry.space_group_name_H-M   'P 1'
#
loop_
_entity.id
_entity.type
_entity.pdbx_description
1 polymer ?
#
loop_
_entity_poly.entity_id
_entity_poly.type
_entity_poly.pdbx_seq_one_letter_code
_entity_poly.pdbx_strand_id
1 'polypeptide(L)'
;MVNLTIDNINVSVPEGTTIMDAAKMADIPIPKLCYLKDINEIAACRVCVVELEGMERLVTSCNNVVKEGMVIHTNSPKVRTARRQTVQLILSQHDCKCATCVRSGNCTLQSLANDLNIIEIPFKQRLEEFPWDKEFPLIRDSQKCIKCMRCIQVCDKIQDLHIWDVTSTGSRTTINVTGNHKISEVSCSLCGQCITHCPVGALRERDDTEKVWDAIADDKKVVVAQVAPAVRAAWGEALGLSREEATVGKIMDALKKMGIDYVFDTSFTADLTIMEEGNEFLQRFTKGELNLRPMFTSCCPGWVRFLKSQYPHLVPQLSTAKSPQQMFGSVMKSYFAESIGVKPENMFTVSIMPCVAKKGESNMELFYGEYAGHETDVVLTTRELTRMIRSAHIDPASLVDRECDPLMKEWTGAGVIFGTTGGVMEAALRSAHYLVTGRNPDPDAFKIVRNPGGQPGVVEAEIQLGDATVRAAVVSGLGNTRKLIEAIEHGEVHYDFVEVMACPGGCVGGGGQPIHDGEELARTRGENLYFLDKNAPLRFSHENPDVLRLYRDFLEKPLSHKSHMLLHTDHNAWEMPR
;
A
#
# COMPACT_ATOMS: atom_id res chain seq x y z
N MET A 1 9.70 -34.38 -15.36
CA MET A 1 8.27 -34.46 -14.94
C MET A 1 8.17 -35.59 -13.94
N VAL A 2 7.36 -35.39 -12.90
CA VAL A 2 7.07 -36.39 -11.85
C VAL A 2 5.60 -36.76 -11.97
N ASN A 3 5.29 -38.04 -12.03
CA ASN A 3 3.93 -38.57 -12.15
C ASN A 3 3.48 -39.07 -10.79
N LEU A 4 2.28 -38.65 -10.38
CA LEU A 4 1.71 -38.99 -9.08
C LEU A 4 0.18 -39.06 -9.16
N THR A 5 -0.45 -39.52 -8.12
CA THR A 5 -1.92 -39.55 -8.01
C THR A 5 -2.36 -38.71 -6.80
N ILE A 6 -3.30 -37.79 -7.00
CA ILE A 6 -3.92 -36.99 -5.93
C ILE A 6 -5.43 -37.22 -5.99
N ASP A 7 -6.02 -37.75 -4.91
CA ASP A 7 -7.46 -38.07 -4.80
C ASP A 7 -7.99 -38.82 -6.05
N ASN A 8 -7.24 -39.85 -6.50
CA ASN A 8 -7.49 -40.66 -7.69
C ASN A 8 -7.33 -39.94 -9.05
N ILE A 9 -6.80 -38.71 -9.08
CA ILE A 9 -6.49 -37.99 -10.31
C ILE A 9 -4.99 -38.15 -10.60
N ASN A 10 -4.65 -38.59 -11.79
CA ASN A 10 -3.25 -38.66 -12.25
C ASN A 10 -2.77 -37.26 -12.62
N VAL A 11 -1.65 -36.86 -12.04
CA VAL A 11 -1.05 -35.53 -12.19
C VAL A 11 0.40 -35.68 -12.61
N SER A 12 0.84 -34.87 -13.57
CA SER A 12 2.23 -34.81 -14.05
C SER A 12 2.74 -33.38 -13.88
N VAL A 13 3.79 -33.18 -13.06
CA VAL A 13 4.29 -31.85 -12.71
C VAL A 13 5.83 -31.80 -12.82
N PRO A 14 6.44 -30.62 -12.92
CA PRO A 14 7.90 -30.48 -12.87
C PRO A 14 8.48 -31.03 -11.58
N GLU A 15 9.73 -31.51 -11.64
CA GLU A 15 10.50 -31.89 -10.47
C GLU A 15 10.69 -30.65 -9.55
N GLY A 16 10.65 -30.87 -8.23
CA GLY A 16 10.72 -29.78 -7.26
C GLY A 16 9.38 -29.14 -6.89
N THR A 17 8.27 -29.50 -7.57
CA THR A 17 6.93 -29.02 -7.25
C THR A 17 6.48 -29.49 -5.86
N THR A 18 5.87 -28.61 -5.04
CA THR A 18 5.28 -29.00 -3.77
C THR A 18 3.98 -29.79 -3.98
N ILE A 19 3.58 -30.56 -2.97
CA ILE A 19 2.27 -31.27 -3.00
C ILE A 19 1.13 -30.26 -3.14
N MET A 20 1.23 -29.09 -2.50
CA MET A 20 0.21 -28.03 -2.59
C MET A 20 0.11 -27.45 -3.99
N ASP A 21 1.24 -27.17 -4.64
CA ASP A 21 1.24 -26.64 -6.01
C ASP A 21 0.77 -27.71 -7.01
N ALA A 22 1.18 -28.97 -6.83
CA ALA A 22 0.69 -30.07 -7.67
C ALA A 22 -0.82 -30.25 -7.55
N ALA A 23 -1.38 -30.17 -6.35
CA ALA A 23 -2.83 -30.22 -6.11
C ALA A 23 -3.55 -29.03 -6.77
N LYS A 24 -2.98 -27.80 -6.67
CA LYS A 24 -3.51 -26.61 -7.33
C LYS A 24 -3.53 -26.74 -8.85
N MET A 25 -2.50 -27.35 -9.46
CA MET A 25 -2.46 -27.60 -10.92
C MET A 25 -3.52 -28.63 -11.37
N ALA A 26 -4.03 -29.44 -10.45
CA ALA A 26 -5.11 -30.41 -10.68
C ALA A 26 -6.48 -29.91 -10.20
N ASP A 27 -6.60 -28.59 -9.89
CA ASP A 27 -7.82 -27.97 -9.34
C ASP A 27 -8.32 -28.62 -8.02
N ILE A 28 -7.41 -29.21 -7.24
CA ILE A 28 -7.73 -29.81 -5.94
C ILE A 28 -7.37 -28.80 -4.82
N PRO A 29 -8.36 -28.21 -4.12
CA PRO A 29 -8.10 -27.24 -3.08
C PRO A 29 -7.59 -27.91 -1.80
N ILE A 30 -6.45 -27.44 -1.30
CA ILE A 30 -5.94 -27.80 0.04
C ILE A 30 -6.01 -26.55 0.93
N PRO A 31 -6.73 -26.61 2.07
CA PRO A 31 -6.87 -25.46 2.95
C PRO A 31 -5.54 -25.08 3.60
N LYS A 32 -5.32 -23.78 3.80
CA LYS A 32 -4.07 -23.20 4.30
C LYS A 32 -4.34 -21.97 5.17
N LEU A 33 -3.46 -21.67 6.13
CA LEU A 33 -3.49 -20.44 6.92
C LEU A 33 -2.14 -19.72 6.90
N CYS A 34 -1.03 -20.42 7.12
CA CYS A 34 0.29 -19.78 7.17
C CYS A 34 0.96 -19.64 5.79
N TYR A 35 0.65 -20.50 4.85
CA TYR A 35 1.33 -20.57 3.56
C TYR A 35 1.12 -19.30 2.71
N LEU A 36 2.21 -18.74 2.24
CA LEU A 36 2.31 -17.75 1.17
C LEU A 36 3.47 -18.19 0.28
N LYS A 37 3.21 -18.37 -1.00
CA LYS A 37 4.23 -18.83 -1.94
C LYS A 37 5.41 -17.87 -1.96
N ASP A 38 6.64 -18.41 -1.96
CA ASP A 38 7.93 -17.72 -1.97
C ASP A 38 8.18 -16.84 -0.72
N ILE A 39 7.17 -16.57 0.10
CA ILE A 39 7.28 -15.74 1.30
C ILE A 39 7.29 -16.60 2.58
N ASN A 40 6.26 -17.41 2.80
CA ASN A 40 6.09 -18.16 4.04
C ASN A 40 5.68 -19.62 3.81
N GLU A 41 6.65 -20.51 3.69
CA GLU A 41 6.50 -21.95 3.40
C GLU A 41 6.96 -22.83 4.57
N ILE A 42 6.82 -22.34 5.81
CA ILE A 42 7.39 -22.93 7.03
C ILE A 42 6.51 -24.01 7.67
N ALA A 43 5.33 -24.29 7.13
CA ALA A 43 4.39 -25.29 7.64
C ALA A 43 3.96 -25.12 9.12
N ALA A 44 3.93 -23.88 9.64
CA ALA A 44 3.65 -23.58 11.05
C ALA A 44 2.24 -23.99 11.49
N CYS A 45 1.20 -23.77 10.67
CA CYS A 45 -0.19 -23.97 11.08
C CYS A 45 -0.68 -25.41 11.03
N ARG A 46 -0.04 -26.29 10.27
CA ARG A 46 -0.41 -27.70 10.08
C ARG A 46 -1.84 -27.94 9.51
N VAL A 47 -2.47 -26.94 8.94
CA VAL A 47 -3.82 -27.05 8.34
C VAL A 47 -3.77 -27.77 6.99
N CYS A 48 -2.68 -27.62 6.24
CA CYS A 48 -2.48 -28.21 4.92
C CYS A 48 -2.04 -29.68 4.91
N VAL A 49 -2.26 -30.41 6.00
CA VAL A 49 -1.86 -31.83 6.10
C VAL A 49 -2.62 -32.70 5.08
N VAL A 50 -1.92 -33.68 4.53
CA VAL A 50 -2.42 -34.71 3.61
C VAL A 50 -1.90 -36.08 4.04
N GLU A 51 -2.57 -37.15 3.59
CA GLU A 51 -2.16 -38.54 3.80
C GLU A 51 -1.42 -39.02 2.56
N LEU A 52 -0.28 -39.66 2.80
CA LEU A 52 0.47 -40.38 1.77
C LEU A 52 0.24 -41.86 1.94
N GLU A 53 -0.10 -42.57 0.87
CA GLU A 53 -0.25 -44.02 0.92
C GLU A 53 1.06 -44.69 1.32
N GLY A 54 0.98 -45.66 2.23
CA GLY A 54 2.15 -46.32 2.79
C GLY A 54 2.84 -45.55 3.94
N MET A 55 2.36 -44.33 4.32
CA MET A 55 2.89 -43.59 5.47
C MET A 55 1.88 -43.52 6.62
N GLU A 56 2.31 -43.84 7.83
CA GLU A 56 1.45 -43.75 9.00
C GLU A 56 1.15 -42.28 9.40
N ARG A 57 2.13 -41.37 9.26
CA ARG A 57 2.00 -39.96 9.65
C ARG A 57 1.49 -39.10 8.48
N LEU A 58 0.68 -38.10 8.82
CA LEU A 58 0.31 -37.04 7.87
C LEU A 58 1.49 -36.10 7.61
N VAL A 59 1.59 -35.59 6.38
CA VAL A 59 2.61 -34.62 5.97
C VAL A 59 1.95 -33.29 5.56
N THR A 60 2.69 -32.19 5.68
CA THR A 60 2.22 -30.88 5.22
C THR A 60 2.45 -30.75 3.72
N SER A 61 1.43 -30.30 2.97
CA SER A 61 1.53 -30.17 1.51
C SER A 61 2.32 -28.96 1.06
N CYS A 62 2.37 -27.89 1.87
CA CYS A 62 2.95 -26.60 1.50
C CYS A 62 4.49 -26.60 1.38
N ASN A 63 5.20 -27.56 1.99
CA ASN A 63 6.66 -27.63 2.00
C ASN A 63 7.23 -29.03 1.73
N ASN A 64 6.39 -29.99 1.35
CA ASN A 64 6.84 -31.31 0.92
C ASN A 64 6.75 -31.40 -0.60
N VAL A 65 7.87 -31.79 -1.22
CA VAL A 65 8.01 -31.95 -2.68
C VAL A 65 7.46 -33.30 -3.11
N VAL A 66 6.79 -33.33 -4.25
CA VAL A 66 6.27 -34.57 -4.85
C VAL A 66 7.41 -35.49 -5.33
N LYS A 67 7.14 -36.79 -5.33
CA LYS A 67 8.05 -37.82 -5.88
C LYS A 67 7.27 -38.76 -6.79
N GLU A 68 8.00 -39.41 -7.70
CA GLU A 68 7.42 -40.36 -8.65
C GLU A 68 6.61 -41.46 -7.94
N GLY A 69 5.43 -41.73 -8.43
CA GLY A 69 4.53 -42.77 -7.91
C GLY A 69 3.84 -42.46 -6.58
N MET A 70 3.96 -41.22 -6.03
CA MET A 70 3.21 -40.86 -4.82
C MET A 70 1.70 -40.99 -5.02
N VAL A 71 1.02 -41.53 -4.03
CA VAL A 71 -0.46 -41.55 -3.92
C VAL A 71 -0.84 -40.73 -2.71
N ILE A 72 -1.60 -39.64 -2.96
CA ILE A 72 -1.93 -38.60 -1.98
C ILE A 72 -3.43 -38.52 -1.79
N HIS A 73 -3.88 -38.49 -0.54
CA HIS A 73 -5.28 -38.26 -0.17
C HIS A 73 -5.39 -36.94 0.58
N THR A 74 -6.07 -35.96 -0.03
CA THR A 74 -6.21 -34.62 0.54
C THR A 74 -7.37 -34.49 1.52
N ASN A 75 -8.30 -35.43 1.52
CA ASN A 75 -9.52 -35.35 2.31
C ASN A 75 -9.98 -36.72 2.88
N SER A 76 -9.06 -37.58 3.32
CA SER A 76 -9.39 -38.83 4.03
C SER A 76 -10.01 -38.55 5.42
N PRO A 77 -10.70 -39.52 6.04
CA PRO A 77 -11.19 -39.38 7.43
C PRO A 77 -10.12 -38.95 8.42
N LYS A 78 -8.90 -39.50 8.28
CA LYS A 78 -7.73 -39.17 9.10
C LYS A 78 -7.31 -37.69 8.90
N VAL A 79 -7.25 -37.22 7.66
CA VAL A 79 -6.93 -35.83 7.33
C VAL A 79 -8.00 -34.87 7.88
N ARG A 80 -9.29 -35.17 7.68
CA ARG A 80 -10.39 -34.33 8.20
C ARG A 80 -10.35 -34.19 9.72
N THR A 81 -10.12 -35.31 10.43
CA THR A 81 -10.02 -35.31 11.90
C THR A 81 -8.85 -34.47 12.37
N ALA A 82 -7.66 -34.68 11.81
CA ALA A 82 -6.45 -33.95 12.20
C ALA A 82 -6.58 -32.43 11.90
N ARG A 83 -7.12 -32.08 10.74
CA ARG A 83 -7.34 -30.70 10.33
C ARG A 83 -8.35 -29.98 11.23
N ARG A 84 -9.48 -30.65 11.54
CA ARG A 84 -10.49 -30.12 12.48
C ARG A 84 -9.91 -29.86 13.86
N GLN A 85 -9.19 -30.83 14.44
CA GLN A 85 -8.53 -30.66 15.73
C GLN A 85 -7.49 -29.54 15.74
N THR A 86 -6.71 -29.42 14.67
CA THR A 86 -5.72 -28.35 14.50
C THR A 86 -6.39 -26.97 14.51
N VAL A 87 -7.49 -26.81 13.78
CA VAL A 87 -8.20 -25.52 13.73
C VAL A 87 -8.90 -25.22 15.07
N GLN A 88 -9.47 -26.22 15.75
CA GLN A 88 -10.01 -26.06 17.11
C GLN A 88 -8.95 -25.62 18.12
N LEU A 89 -7.71 -26.15 18.03
CA LEU A 89 -6.58 -25.69 18.85
C LEU A 89 -6.20 -24.24 18.54
N ILE A 90 -6.18 -23.83 17.26
CA ILE A 90 -5.94 -22.45 16.86
C ILE A 90 -7.02 -21.54 17.44
N LEU A 91 -8.30 -21.91 17.31
CA LEU A 91 -9.43 -21.14 17.85
C LEU A 91 -9.41 -21.00 19.37
N SER A 92 -8.88 -22.00 20.10
CA SER A 92 -8.74 -21.92 21.56
C SER A 92 -7.74 -20.86 22.04
N GLN A 93 -6.89 -20.36 21.13
CA GLN A 93 -5.92 -19.30 21.40
C GLN A 93 -6.23 -18.01 20.59
N HIS A 94 -7.45 -17.89 20.07
CA HIS A 94 -7.90 -16.76 19.26
C HIS A 94 -9.15 -16.12 19.88
N ASP A 95 -9.18 -14.79 19.96
CA ASP A 95 -10.38 -14.05 20.37
C ASP A 95 -11.41 -14.09 19.22
N CYS A 96 -12.40 -14.99 19.39
CA CYS A 96 -13.44 -15.27 18.40
C CYS A 96 -14.58 -14.24 18.37
N LYS A 97 -14.37 -12.99 18.82
CA LYS A 97 -15.35 -11.91 18.70
C LYS A 97 -15.47 -11.40 17.26
N CYS A 98 -15.95 -12.26 16.36
CA CYS A 98 -16.00 -12.00 14.93
C CYS A 98 -16.89 -10.81 14.56
N ALA A 99 -18.00 -10.58 15.26
CA ALA A 99 -18.94 -9.49 14.96
C ALA A 99 -18.31 -8.09 15.09
N THR A 100 -17.30 -7.92 15.95
CA THR A 100 -16.57 -6.67 16.15
C THR A 100 -15.18 -6.67 15.52
N CYS A 101 -14.87 -7.65 14.70
CA CYS A 101 -13.56 -7.80 14.07
C CYS A 101 -13.50 -7.08 12.72
N VAL A 102 -12.41 -6.36 12.44
CA VAL A 102 -12.18 -5.70 11.14
C VAL A 102 -12.14 -6.67 9.95
N ARG A 103 -11.93 -7.98 10.21
CA ARG A 103 -11.91 -9.04 9.21
C ARG A 103 -13.22 -9.86 9.18
N SER A 104 -14.30 -9.37 9.85
CA SER A 104 -15.60 -10.06 9.80
C SER A 104 -16.10 -10.18 8.37
N GLY A 105 -16.48 -11.40 7.96
CA GLY A 105 -16.91 -11.70 6.59
C GLY A 105 -15.77 -11.80 5.54
N ASN A 106 -14.54 -11.48 5.94
CA ASN A 106 -13.33 -11.61 5.09
C ASN A 106 -12.16 -12.14 5.93
N CYS A 107 -12.32 -13.31 6.56
CA CYS A 107 -11.34 -13.93 7.44
C CYS A 107 -11.15 -15.39 7.09
N THR A 108 -9.95 -15.77 6.65
CA THR A 108 -9.62 -17.16 6.26
C THR A 108 -9.84 -18.15 7.40
N LEU A 109 -9.57 -17.77 8.65
CA LEU A 109 -9.83 -18.64 9.80
C LEU A 109 -11.33 -18.85 10.04
N GLN A 110 -12.15 -17.81 9.86
CA GLN A 110 -13.60 -17.88 10.00
C GLN A 110 -14.21 -18.79 8.93
N SER A 111 -13.84 -18.59 7.66
CA SER A 111 -14.30 -19.45 6.56
C SER A 111 -13.88 -20.91 6.80
N LEU A 112 -12.62 -21.13 7.15
CA LEU A 112 -12.10 -22.48 7.42
C LEU A 112 -12.82 -23.18 8.58
N ALA A 113 -13.18 -22.46 9.64
CA ALA A 113 -13.95 -23.01 10.75
C ALA A 113 -15.35 -23.46 10.31
N ASN A 114 -15.99 -22.66 9.45
CA ASN A 114 -17.28 -23.00 8.84
C ASN A 114 -17.17 -24.23 7.91
N ASP A 115 -16.17 -24.25 7.03
CA ASP A 115 -15.95 -25.35 6.07
C ASP A 115 -15.67 -26.68 6.77
N LEU A 116 -15.02 -26.65 7.94
CA LEU A 116 -14.75 -27.81 8.76
C LEU A 116 -15.88 -28.16 9.74
N ASN A 117 -17.01 -27.46 9.66
CA ASN A 117 -18.15 -27.61 10.54
C ASN A 117 -17.76 -27.60 12.05
N ILE A 118 -16.96 -26.61 12.43
CA ILE A 118 -16.55 -26.41 13.83
C ILE A 118 -17.58 -25.53 14.52
N ILE A 119 -18.42 -26.14 15.35
CA ILE A 119 -19.47 -25.48 16.14
C ILE A 119 -19.08 -25.38 17.62
N GLU A 120 -18.06 -26.13 18.05
CA GLU A 120 -17.59 -26.15 19.42
C GLU A 120 -16.06 -26.14 19.47
N ILE A 121 -15.52 -25.50 20.51
CA ILE A 121 -14.09 -25.49 20.82
C ILE A 121 -13.90 -26.29 22.11
N PRO A 122 -13.48 -27.59 22.03
CA PRO A 122 -13.39 -28.47 23.22
C PRO A 122 -12.18 -28.15 24.10
N PHE A 123 -11.33 -27.22 23.70
CA PHE A 123 -10.14 -26.83 24.42
C PHE A 123 -10.37 -25.59 25.28
N LYS A 124 -9.76 -25.52 26.46
CA LYS A 124 -9.83 -24.32 27.30
C LYS A 124 -9.23 -23.11 26.56
N GLN A 125 -9.99 -22.05 26.45
CA GLN A 125 -9.52 -20.81 25.84
C GLN A 125 -8.40 -20.20 26.70
N ARG A 126 -7.34 -19.73 26.03
CA ARG A 126 -6.21 -19.05 26.65
C ARG A 126 -5.75 -17.91 25.75
N LEU A 127 -6.11 -16.69 26.13
CA LEU A 127 -5.76 -15.48 25.43
C LEU A 127 -4.65 -14.74 26.19
N GLU A 128 -3.61 -14.33 25.46
CA GLU A 128 -2.50 -13.53 26.00
C GLU A 128 -2.63 -12.11 25.46
N GLU A 129 -2.69 -11.14 26.36
CA GLU A 129 -2.73 -9.73 26.00
C GLU A 129 -1.36 -9.09 26.19
N PHE A 130 -0.92 -8.33 25.17
CA PHE A 130 0.28 -7.52 25.22
C PHE A 130 -0.10 -6.06 25.03
N PRO A 131 0.48 -5.13 25.80
CA PRO A 131 0.23 -3.70 25.64
C PRO A 131 0.57 -3.25 24.21
N TRP A 132 -0.25 -2.35 23.68
CA TRP A 132 -0.02 -1.76 22.37
C TRP A 132 -0.40 -0.27 22.40
N ASP A 133 0.40 0.56 21.74
CA ASP A 133 0.09 1.98 21.54
C ASP A 133 -1.05 2.12 20.53
N LYS A 134 -2.21 2.59 21.01
CA LYS A 134 -3.42 2.75 20.20
C LYS A 134 -3.39 3.99 19.31
N GLU A 135 -2.49 4.93 19.58
CA GLU A 135 -2.28 6.12 18.75
C GLU A 135 -1.37 5.85 17.55
N PHE A 136 -0.60 4.79 17.60
CA PHE A 136 0.26 4.42 16.49
C PHE A 136 -0.56 4.01 15.26
N PRO A 137 -0.17 4.40 14.03
CA PRO A 137 -0.94 4.12 12.81
C PRO A 137 -1.21 2.64 12.52
N LEU A 138 -0.37 1.74 13.03
CA LEU A 138 -0.50 0.30 12.92
C LEU A 138 -0.89 -0.27 14.30
N ILE A 139 -1.99 -1.01 14.34
CA ILE A 139 -2.51 -1.65 15.55
C ILE A 139 -2.26 -3.15 15.52
N ARG A 140 -1.82 -3.69 16.64
CA ARG A 140 -1.70 -5.13 16.87
C ARG A 140 -2.62 -5.58 18.00
N ASP A 141 -3.45 -6.58 17.71
CA ASP A 141 -4.27 -7.31 18.68
C ASP A 141 -3.66 -8.70 18.88
N SER A 142 -2.93 -8.90 20.00
CA SER A 142 -2.23 -10.14 20.31
C SER A 142 -3.18 -11.31 20.52
N GLN A 143 -4.40 -11.05 21.02
CA GLN A 143 -5.40 -12.08 21.29
C GLN A 143 -5.97 -12.70 20.02
N LYS A 144 -5.84 -12.01 18.87
CA LYS A 144 -6.25 -12.52 17.55
C LYS A 144 -5.11 -13.18 16.77
N CYS A 145 -3.88 -13.17 17.30
CA CYS A 145 -2.73 -13.72 16.59
C CYS A 145 -2.77 -15.26 16.58
N ILE A 146 -2.77 -15.86 15.38
CA ILE A 146 -2.71 -17.32 15.18
C ILE A 146 -1.29 -17.86 14.98
N LYS A 147 -0.27 -17.03 15.16
CA LYS A 147 1.14 -17.41 15.14
C LYS A 147 1.59 -18.04 13.81
N CYS A 148 1.03 -17.55 12.72
CA CYS A 148 1.30 -18.03 11.36
C CYS A 148 2.63 -17.56 10.79
N MET A 149 3.28 -16.57 11.42
CA MET A 149 4.58 -15.97 11.06
C MET A 149 4.61 -15.21 9.72
N ARG A 150 3.48 -14.99 9.05
CA ARG A 150 3.45 -14.25 7.77
C ARG A 150 3.99 -12.82 7.91
N CYS A 151 3.66 -12.12 9.00
CA CYS A 151 4.16 -10.75 9.26
C CYS A 151 5.67 -10.69 9.44
N ILE A 152 6.28 -11.71 10.08
CA ILE A 152 7.75 -11.83 10.16
C ILE A 152 8.31 -11.99 8.75
N GLN A 153 7.86 -13.02 8.02
CA GLN A 153 8.44 -13.37 6.74
C GLN A 153 8.29 -12.29 5.67
N VAL A 154 7.15 -11.59 5.63
CA VAL A 154 6.99 -10.47 4.68
C VAL A 154 7.86 -9.28 5.08
N CYS A 155 7.99 -9.00 6.39
CA CYS A 155 8.84 -7.93 6.88
C CYS A 155 10.32 -8.21 6.61
N ASP A 156 10.76 -9.47 6.75
CA ASP A 156 12.15 -9.86 6.57
C ASP A 156 12.52 -10.03 5.09
N LYS A 157 11.71 -10.79 4.32
CA LYS A 157 12.08 -11.17 2.95
C LYS A 157 11.75 -10.10 1.90
N ILE A 158 10.65 -9.35 2.10
CA ILE A 158 10.17 -8.38 1.11
C ILE A 158 10.61 -6.96 1.47
N GLN A 159 10.53 -6.60 2.77
CA GLN A 159 10.83 -5.25 3.23
C GLN A 159 12.22 -5.11 3.87
N ASP A 160 12.82 -6.21 4.29
CA ASP A 160 14.15 -6.26 4.93
C ASP A 160 14.28 -5.28 6.10
N LEU A 161 13.27 -5.30 7.00
CA LEU A 161 13.15 -4.41 8.15
C LEU A 161 13.24 -5.09 9.51
N HIS A 162 12.96 -6.39 9.60
CA HIS A 162 13.07 -7.22 10.82
C HIS A 162 12.34 -6.67 12.05
N ILE A 163 11.15 -6.05 11.82
CA ILE A 163 10.36 -5.43 12.90
C ILE A 163 9.68 -6.45 13.79
N TRP A 164 9.32 -7.61 13.25
CA TRP A 164 8.54 -8.63 13.95
C TRP A 164 9.39 -9.85 14.29
N ASP A 165 9.19 -10.38 15.50
CA ASP A 165 9.87 -11.61 15.94
C ASP A 165 8.95 -12.45 16.84
N VAL A 166 9.36 -13.70 17.05
CA VAL A 166 8.71 -14.63 17.98
C VAL A 166 9.11 -14.27 19.40
N THR A 167 8.13 -14.09 20.27
CA THR A 167 8.39 -13.88 21.70
C THR A 167 7.72 -14.94 22.56
N SER A 168 8.26 -15.15 23.76
CA SER A 168 7.84 -16.15 24.72
C SER A 168 7.99 -17.58 24.21
N THR A 169 7.64 -18.57 25.06
CA THR A 169 7.79 -19.99 24.75
C THR A 169 6.54 -20.80 25.13
N GLY A 170 6.39 -21.97 24.54
CA GLY A 170 5.27 -22.89 24.81
C GLY A 170 3.93 -22.26 24.42
N SER A 171 2.93 -22.41 25.28
CA SER A 171 1.58 -21.88 25.03
C SER A 171 1.50 -20.35 24.99
N ARG A 172 2.51 -19.65 25.52
CA ARG A 172 2.60 -18.18 25.52
C ARG A 172 3.29 -17.63 24.28
N THR A 173 3.82 -18.49 23.40
CA THR A 173 4.44 -18.06 22.15
C THR A 173 3.49 -17.13 21.38
N THR A 174 3.98 -15.98 20.95
CA THR A 174 3.26 -15.04 20.08
C THR A 174 4.25 -14.27 19.23
N ILE A 175 3.73 -13.44 18.32
CA ILE A 175 4.54 -12.54 17.52
C ILE A 175 4.50 -11.17 18.17
N ASN A 176 5.65 -10.53 18.36
CA ASN A 176 5.76 -9.18 18.89
C ASN A 176 6.82 -8.38 18.13
N VAL A 177 7.00 -7.13 18.49
CA VAL A 177 8.12 -6.32 17.98
C VAL A 177 9.43 -6.95 18.46
N THR A 178 10.43 -7.01 17.60
CA THR A 178 11.76 -7.55 17.88
C THR A 178 12.30 -6.97 19.20
N GLY A 179 12.88 -7.81 20.05
CA GLY A 179 13.38 -7.42 21.38
C GLY A 179 12.28 -7.01 22.37
N ASN A 180 11.01 -7.18 22.06
CA ASN A 180 9.85 -6.67 22.83
C ASN A 180 9.85 -5.16 23.05
N HIS A 181 10.49 -4.41 22.15
CA HIS A 181 10.40 -2.94 22.12
C HIS A 181 8.99 -2.45 21.83
N LYS A 182 8.72 -1.17 22.12
CA LYS A 182 7.51 -0.53 21.61
C LYS A 182 7.66 -0.29 20.11
N ILE A 183 6.55 -0.36 19.39
CA ILE A 183 6.56 -0.14 17.94
C ILE A 183 7.05 1.25 17.53
N SER A 184 6.89 2.26 18.40
CA SER A 184 7.40 3.61 18.23
C SER A 184 8.91 3.75 18.43
N GLU A 185 9.56 2.75 19.02
CA GLU A 185 11.00 2.75 19.32
C GLU A 185 11.84 2.05 18.23
N VAL A 186 11.21 1.46 17.23
CA VAL A 186 11.88 0.71 16.15
C VAL A 186 11.68 1.39 14.79
N SER A 187 12.54 1.07 13.84
CA SER A 187 12.57 1.67 12.50
C SER A 187 11.48 1.16 11.56
N CYS A 188 10.23 1.06 12.05
CA CYS A 188 9.09 0.64 11.23
C CYS A 188 8.76 1.67 10.15
N SER A 189 8.78 1.26 8.89
CA SER A 189 8.42 2.11 7.74
C SER A 189 6.92 2.36 7.57
N LEU A 190 6.06 1.75 8.40
CA LEU A 190 4.59 1.84 8.27
C LEU A 190 4.05 1.40 6.89
N CYS A 191 4.79 0.59 6.15
CA CYS A 191 4.38 0.11 4.81
C CYS A 191 3.06 -0.69 4.83
N GLY A 192 2.69 -1.28 5.98
CA GLY A 192 1.44 -2.02 6.15
C GLY A 192 1.40 -3.39 5.48
N GLN A 193 2.51 -3.90 4.92
CA GLN A 193 2.55 -5.21 4.27
C GLN A 193 2.26 -6.35 5.26
N CYS A 194 2.62 -6.18 6.52
CA CYS A 194 2.23 -7.12 7.58
C CYS A 194 0.71 -7.19 7.82
N ILE A 195 -0.03 -6.12 7.53
CA ILE A 195 -1.49 -6.07 7.64
C ILE A 195 -2.12 -6.85 6.48
N THR A 196 -1.71 -6.54 5.24
CA THR A 196 -2.28 -7.18 4.03
C THR A 196 -2.04 -8.68 4.00
N HIS A 197 -0.95 -9.15 4.58
CA HIS A 197 -0.59 -10.57 4.66
C HIS A 197 -1.12 -11.28 5.93
N CYS A 198 -1.73 -10.56 6.88
CA CYS A 198 -2.31 -11.19 8.07
C CYS A 198 -3.62 -11.90 7.70
N PRO A 199 -3.74 -13.24 7.92
CA PRO A 199 -4.95 -13.99 7.53
C PRO A 199 -6.13 -13.76 8.47
N VAL A 200 -5.90 -13.03 9.56
CA VAL A 200 -6.91 -12.69 10.59
C VAL A 200 -6.82 -11.21 10.97
N GLY A 201 -7.66 -10.75 11.89
CA GLY A 201 -7.68 -9.36 12.35
C GLY A 201 -6.64 -9.00 13.43
N ALA A 202 -5.50 -9.70 13.50
CA ALA A 202 -4.46 -9.44 14.50
C ALA A 202 -3.63 -8.17 14.20
N LEU A 203 -3.50 -7.81 12.94
CA LEU A 203 -2.86 -6.57 12.49
C LEU A 203 -3.84 -5.77 11.66
N ARG A 204 -3.94 -4.48 11.93
CA ARG A 204 -4.82 -3.54 11.22
C ARG A 204 -4.26 -2.13 11.28
N GLU A 205 -4.79 -1.25 10.47
CA GLU A 205 -4.64 0.19 10.63
C GLU A 205 -5.36 0.71 11.88
N ARG A 206 -4.92 1.84 12.43
CA ARG A 206 -5.71 2.61 13.40
C ARG A 206 -6.99 3.07 12.70
N ASP A 207 -8.11 2.97 13.37
CA ASP A 207 -9.41 3.41 12.85
C ASP A 207 -9.59 4.90 13.17
N ASP A 208 -9.65 5.72 12.14
CA ASP A 208 -9.87 7.16 12.27
C ASP A 208 -11.24 7.61 11.70
N THR A 209 -12.16 6.67 11.45
CA THR A 209 -13.47 6.98 10.84
C THR A 209 -14.34 7.88 11.71
N GLU A 210 -14.32 7.70 13.04
CA GLU A 210 -15.08 8.54 13.97
C GLU A 210 -14.64 10.01 13.92
N LYS A 211 -13.34 10.29 13.75
CA LYS A 211 -12.84 11.67 13.61
C LYS A 211 -13.47 12.39 12.41
N VAL A 212 -13.75 11.64 11.34
CA VAL A 212 -14.40 12.20 10.15
C VAL A 212 -15.90 12.41 10.41
N TRP A 213 -16.58 11.46 11.06
CA TRP A 213 -17.98 11.63 11.44
C TRP A 213 -18.19 12.79 12.40
N ASP A 214 -17.30 12.97 13.38
CA ASP A 214 -17.32 14.11 14.29
C ASP A 214 -17.13 15.44 13.55
N ALA A 215 -16.22 15.48 12.58
CA ALA A 215 -15.99 16.69 11.77
C ALA A 215 -17.20 17.01 10.87
N ILE A 216 -17.85 16.00 10.27
CA ILE A 216 -19.08 16.18 9.47
C ILE A 216 -20.24 16.70 10.34
N ALA A 217 -20.29 16.30 11.60
CA ALA A 217 -21.34 16.72 12.54
C ALA A 217 -21.08 18.10 13.16
N ASP A 218 -19.90 18.68 13.00
CA ASP A 218 -19.55 20.01 13.54
C ASP A 218 -19.86 21.10 12.51
N ASP A 219 -20.95 21.82 12.71
CA ASP A 219 -21.41 22.93 11.85
C ASP A 219 -20.36 24.05 11.64
N LYS A 220 -19.29 24.08 12.45
CA LYS A 220 -18.20 25.06 12.31
C LYS A 220 -17.11 24.60 11.35
N LYS A 221 -17.11 23.33 10.97
CA LYS A 221 -16.11 22.75 10.08
C LYS A 221 -16.62 22.69 8.65
N VAL A 222 -15.71 22.95 7.72
CA VAL A 222 -15.89 22.65 6.31
C VAL A 222 -15.01 21.44 6.01
N VAL A 223 -15.63 20.31 5.72
CA VAL A 223 -14.93 19.05 5.52
C VAL A 223 -14.59 18.88 4.06
N VAL A 224 -13.30 18.73 3.77
CA VAL A 224 -12.76 18.62 2.41
C VAL A 224 -12.02 17.30 2.25
N ALA A 225 -12.37 16.50 1.26
CA ALA A 225 -11.74 15.20 1.03
C ALA A 225 -10.97 15.14 -0.29
N GLN A 226 -9.84 14.44 -0.26
CA GLN A 226 -9.12 14.01 -1.46
C GLN A 226 -9.08 12.49 -1.56
N VAL A 227 -9.07 11.97 -2.80
CA VAL A 227 -9.01 10.54 -3.09
C VAL A 227 -7.78 10.20 -3.91
N ALA A 228 -6.90 9.36 -3.38
CA ALA A 228 -5.67 8.97 -4.07
C ALA A 228 -5.95 8.12 -5.33
N PRO A 229 -5.10 8.24 -6.37
CA PRO A 229 -5.27 7.50 -7.62
C PRO A 229 -5.44 6.00 -7.45
N ALA A 230 -4.65 5.37 -6.57
CA ALA A 230 -4.70 3.92 -6.36
C ALA A 230 -5.96 3.44 -5.61
N VAL A 231 -6.70 4.32 -4.92
CA VAL A 231 -7.97 3.98 -4.26
C VAL A 231 -9.02 3.59 -5.29
N ARG A 232 -9.11 4.35 -6.42
CA ARG A 232 -10.06 4.08 -7.51
C ARG A 232 -9.90 2.69 -8.12
N ALA A 233 -8.70 2.11 -8.06
CA ALA A 233 -8.44 0.79 -8.63
C ALA A 233 -8.90 -0.38 -7.75
N ALA A 234 -9.33 -0.12 -6.49
CA ALA A 234 -9.55 -1.19 -5.51
C ALA A 234 -10.79 -1.04 -4.62
N TRP A 235 -11.37 0.16 -4.46
CA TRP A 235 -12.45 0.40 -3.48
C TRP A 235 -13.70 -0.44 -3.74
N GLY A 236 -14.01 -0.72 -5.00
CA GLY A 236 -15.17 -1.53 -5.40
C GLY A 236 -15.06 -3.00 -5.00
N GLU A 237 -13.83 -3.54 -4.85
CA GLU A 237 -13.59 -4.96 -4.55
C GLU A 237 -14.31 -5.42 -3.27
N ALA A 238 -14.27 -4.59 -2.21
CA ALA A 238 -14.92 -4.90 -0.94
C ALA A 238 -16.44 -4.67 -0.96
N LEU A 239 -16.96 -4.00 -1.99
CA LEU A 239 -18.38 -3.65 -2.13
C LEU A 239 -19.09 -4.45 -3.23
N GLY A 240 -18.38 -5.38 -3.88
CA GLY A 240 -18.93 -6.25 -4.92
C GLY A 240 -19.18 -5.56 -6.26
N LEU A 241 -18.52 -4.40 -6.49
CA LEU A 241 -18.58 -3.71 -7.78
C LEU A 241 -17.54 -4.28 -8.74
N SER A 242 -17.88 -4.40 -10.01
CA SER A 242 -16.92 -4.66 -11.07
C SER A 242 -15.95 -3.48 -11.24
N ARG A 243 -14.88 -3.70 -11.97
CA ARG A 243 -13.88 -2.66 -12.27
C ARG A 243 -14.50 -1.47 -13.03
N GLU A 244 -15.39 -1.76 -13.96
CA GLU A 244 -16.07 -0.78 -14.80
C GLU A 244 -17.10 0.04 -14.00
N GLU A 245 -17.70 -0.58 -12.98
CA GLU A 245 -18.65 0.09 -12.09
C GLU A 245 -17.99 0.92 -11.01
N ALA A 246 -16.78 0.57 -10.60
CA ALA A 246 -16.04 1.21 -9.50
C ALA A 246 -15.29 2.48 -9.94
N THR A 247 -15.99 3.44 -10.56
CA THR A 247 -15.42 4.71 -11.02
C THR A 247 -15.03 5.64 -9.87
N VAL A 248 -14.15 6.60 -10.12
CA VAL A 248 -13.81 7.64 -9.14
C VAL A 248 -14.99 8.57 -8.87
N GLY A 249 -15.82 8.85 -9.88
CA GLY A 249 -17.01 9.69 -9.75
C GLY A 249 -18.02 9.13 -8.75
N LYS A 250 -18.16 7.81 -8.66
CA LYS A 250 -18.98 7.16 -7.63
C LYS A 250 -18.40 7.28 -6.22
N ILE A 251 -17.07 7.34 -6.07
CA ILE A 251 -16.46 7.66 -4.77
C ILE A 251 -16.83 9.09 -4.36
N MET A 252 -16.76 10.05 -5.30
CA MET A 252 -17.15 11.44 -5.05
C MET A 252 -18.61 11.55 -4.63
N ASP A 253 -19.52 10.81 -5.28
CA ASP A 253 -20.94 10.76 -4.90
C ASP A 253 -21.15 10.14 -3.50
N ALA A 254 -20.43 9.06 -3.18
CA ALA A 254 -20.49 8.43 -1.86
C ALA A 254 -20.04 9.41 -0.75
N LEU A 255 -18.93 10.12 -0.96
CA LEU A 255 -18.42 11.12 -0.01
C LEU A 255 -19.41 12.27 0.20
N LYS A 256 -20.02 12.78 -0.87
CA LYS A 256 -21.08 13.80 -0.78
C LYS A 256 -22.30 13.29 -0.02
N LYS A 257 -22.75 12.06 -0.28
CA LYS A 257 -23.87 11.44 0.45
C LYS A 257 -23.58 11.22 1.94
N MET A 258 -22.31 11.10 2.34
CA MET A 258 -21.89 11.03 3.74
C MET A 258 -21.84 12.40 4.42
N GLY A 259 -21.93 13.51 3.67
CA GLY A 259 -21.92 14.87 4.22
C GLY A 259 -20.58 15.61 4.06
N ILE A 260 -19.65 15.13 3.24
CA ILE A 260 -18.40 15.85 2.90
C ILE A 260 -18.75 17.07 2.03
N ASP A 261 -18.29 18.27 2.44
CA ASP A 261 -18.64 19.53 1.78
C ASP A 261 -17.98 19.67 0.41
N TYR A 262 -16.69 19.31 0.30
CA TYR A 262 -15.94 19.37 -0.98
C TYR A 262 -15.13 18.10 -1.20
N VAL A 263 -15.14 17.63 -2.44
CA VAL A 263 -14.45 16.39 -2.83
C VAL A 263 -13.55 16.60 -4.05
N PHE A 264 -12.31 16.11 -3.96
CA PHE A 264 -11.28 16.30 -4.98
C PHE A 264 -10.51 15.01 -5.26
N ASP A 265 -9.82 15.01 -6.37
CA ASP A 265 -8.90 13.95 -6.78
C ASP A 265 -7.45 14.34 -6.46
N THR A 266 -6.73 13.50 -5.73
CA THR A 266 -5.31 13.72 -5.44
C THR A 266 -4.46 13.74 -6.73
N SER A 267 -4.98 13.26 -7.87
CA SER A 267 -4.28 13.37 -9.16
C SER A 267 -3.98 14.82 -9.55
N PHE A 268 -4.80 15.80 -9.12
CA PHE A 268 -4.48 17.22 -9.26
C PHE A 268 -3.17 17.60 -8.56
N THR A 269 -3.01 17.21 -7.29
CA THR A 269 -1.77 17.51 -6.55
C THR A 269 -0.62 16.57 -6.92
N ALA A 270 -0.89 15.42 -7.52
CA ALA A 270 0.14 14.63 -8.18
C ALA A 270 0.73 15.37 -9.39
N ASP A 271 -0.12 16.01 -10.22
CA ASP A 271 0.33 16.89 -11.29
C ASP A 271 1.15 18.09 -10.75
N LEU A 272 0.70 18.68 -9.65
CA LEU A 272 1.42 19.77 -8.98
C LEU A 272 2.80 19.29 -8.46
N THR A 273 2.87 18.08 -7.89
CA THR A 273 4.13 17.47 -7.44
C THR A 273 5.10 17.29 -8.61
N ILE A 274 4.62 16.83 -9.77
CA ILE A 274 5.48 16.72 -10.97
C ILE A 274 6.03 18.07 -11.40
N MET A 275 5.25 19.13 -11.29
CA MET A 275 5.74 20.47 -11.64
C MET A 275 6.85 20.95 -10.69
N GLU A 276 6.75 20.69 -9.39
CA GLU A 276 7.79 21.03 -8.42
C GLU A 276 8.99 20.09 -8.51
N GLU A 277 8.78 18.77 -8.38
CA GLU A 277 9.85 17.76 -8.37
C GLU A 277 10.59 17.67 -9.71
N GLY A 278 9.88 17.79 -10.84
CA GLY A 278 10.48 17.80 -12.17
C GLY A 278 11.37 19.04 -12.41
N ASN A 279 10.95 20.21 -11.94
CA ASN A 279 11.77 21.43 -12.02
C ASN A 279 12.97 21.35 -11.04
N GLU A 280 12.79 20.78 -9.83
CA GLU A 280 13.87 20.53 -8.89
C GLU A 280 14.90 19.57 -9.50
N PHE A 281 14.46 18.46 -10.10
CA PHE A 281 15.36 17.52 -10.78
C PHE A 281 16.16 18.21 -11.89
N LEU A 282 15.51 18.94 -12.79
CA LEU A 282 16.18 19.64 -13.88
C LEU A 282 17.17 20.69 -13.36
N GLN A 283 16.84 21.39 -12.27
CA GLN A 283 17.74 22.35 -11.66
C GLN A 283 19.00 21.69 -11.09
N ARG A 284 18.85 20.57 -10.33
CA ARG A 284 19.97 19.79 -9.79
C ARG A 284 20.82 19.17 -10.91
N PHE A 285 20.15 18.64 -11.95
CA PHE A 285 20.80 18.01 -13.09
C PHE A 285 21.65 19.00 -13.91
N THR A 286 21.11 20.19 -14.22
CA THR A 286 21.80 21.21 -15.01
C THR A 286 22.92 21.92 -14.26
N LYS A 287 22.78 22.12 -12.95
CA LYS A 287 23.87 22.69 -12.11
C LYS A 287 25.04 21.73 -11.89
N GLY A 288 24.91 20.46 -12.25
CA GLY A 288 25.95 19.46 -12.08
C GLY A 288 26.25 19.13 -10.61
N GLU A 289 25.23 19.19 -9.74
CA GLU A 289 25.34 18.87 -8.30
C GLU A 289 25.50 17.35 -8.09
N LEU A 290 26.67 16.82 -8.45
CA LEU A 290 26.97 15.37 -8.43
C LEU A 290 26.82 14.73 -7.05
N ASN A 291 27.07 15.48 -5.98
CA ASN A 291 26.92 15.04 -4.59
C ASN A 291 25.44 14.85 -4.17
N LEU A 292 24.49 15.35 -4.97
CA LEU A 292 23.05 15.16 -4.76
C LEU A 292 22.44 14.15 -5.74
N ARG A 293 23.25 13.33 -6.40
CA ARG A 293 22.81 12.27 -7.32
C ARG A 293 23.04 10.88 -6.73
N PRO A 294 22.10 9.95 -7.01
CA PRO A 294 20.83 10.20 -7.71
C PRO A 294 19.91 11.09 -6.86
N MET A 295 19.03 11.85 -7.50
CA MET A 295 17.88 12.41 -6.82
C MET A 295 16.83 11.29 -6.63
N PHE A 296 16.35 11.11 -5.40
CA PHE A 296 15.29 10.17 -5.08
C PHE A 296 13.94 10.88 -4.96
N THR A 297 12.87 10.26 -5.45
CA THR A 297 11.51 10.74 -5.20
C THR A 297 11.18 10.71 -3.69
N SER A 298 10.32 11.60 -3.21
CA SER A 298 9.98 11.73 -1.77
C SER A 298 8.48 11.52 -1.46
N CYS A 299 7.65 11.26 -2.45
CA CYS A 299 6.19 11.15 -2.28
C CYS A 299 5.75 9.92 -1.45
N CYS A 300 6.60 8.90 -1.27
CA CYS A 300 6.31 7.70 -0.50
C CYS A 300 6.87 7.80 0.94
N PRO A 301 6.03 8.08 1.98
CA PRO A 301 6.53 8.25 3.35
C PRO A 301 7.10 6.96 3.95
N GLY A 302 6.67 5.79 3.49
CA GLY A 302 7.28 4.52 3.92
C GLY A 302 8.71 4.38 3.45
N TRP A 303 9.02 4.86 2.26
CA TRP A 303 10.37 4.95 1.73
C TRP A 303 11.21 5.99 2.48
N VAL A 304 10.68 7.21 2.65
CA VAL A 304 11.41 8.28 3.37
C VAL A 304 11.77 7.83 4.79
N ARG A 305 10.86 7.14 5.51
CA ARG A 305 11.14 6.54 6.83
C ARG A 305 12.25 5.51 6.78
N PHE A 306 12.25 4.65 5.77
CA PHE A 306 13.31 3.65 5.56
C PHE A 306 14.66 4.31 5.33
N LEU A 307 14.76 5.26 4.39
CA LEU A 307 16.00 5.95 4.09
C LEU A 307 16.56 6.68 5.32
N LYS A 308 15.72 7.39 6.06
CA LYS A 308 16.13 8.11 7.26
C LYS A 308 16.65 7.20 8.38
N SER A 309 16.09 6.00 8.51
CA SER A 309 16.53 5.04 9.55
C SER A 309 17.76 4.24 9.13
N GLN A 310 17.85 3.84 7.85
CA GLN A 310 18.89 2.92 7.37
C GLN A 310 20.06 3.65 6.67
N TYR A 311 19.78 4.74 5.96
CA TYR A 311 20.73 5.49 5.13
C TYR A 311 20.62 7.01 5.36
N PRO A 312 20.76 7.51 6.61
CA PRO A 312 20.52 8.94 6.92
C PRO A 312 21.44 9.90 6.15
N HIS A 313 22.61 9.46 5.72
CA HIS A 313 23.53 10.25 4.91
C HIS A 313 23.03 10.54 3.49
N LEU A 314 22.04 9.78 2.99
CA LEU A 314 21.41 9.99 1.68
C LEU A 314 20.20 10.96 1.74
N VAL A 315 19.80 11.44 2.92
CA VAL A 315 18.69 12.40 3.07
C VAL A 315 18.82 13.62 2.15
N PRO A 316 20.01 14.23 1.93
CA PRO A 316 20.16 15.34 1.00
C PRO A 316 19.83 15.01 -0.47
N GLN A 317 19.82 13.73 -0.83
CA GLN A 317 19.47 13.27 -2.19
C GLN A 317 17.95 13.11 -2.41
N LEU A 318 17.13 13.16 -1.35
CA LEU A 318 15.69 13.20 -1.50
C LEU A 318 15.24 14.48 -2.22
N SER A 319 14.18 14.38 -3.02
CA SER A 319 13.41 15.56 -3.44
C SER A 319 12.88 16.29 -2.22
N THR A 320 12.90 17.60 -2.23
CA THR A 320 12.32 18.43 -1.16
C THR A 320 10.81 18.62 -1.32
N ALA A 321 10.24 18.22 -2.47
CA ALA A 321 8.81 18.32 -2.72
C ALA A 321 8.01 17.50 -1.70
N LYS A 322 6.97 18.10 -1.11
CA LYS A 322 6.00 17.38 -0.28
C LYS A 322 5.27 16.33 -1.11
N SER A 323 4.74 15.33 -0.45
CA SER A 323 3.87 14.36 -1.13
C SER A 323 2.58 15.03 -1.62
N PRO A 324 1.92 14.49 -2.67
CA PRO A 324 0.63 14.99 -3.15
C PRO A 324 -0.41 15.17 -2.04
N GLN A 325 -0.41 14.29 -1.02
CA GLN A 325 -1.28 14.41 0.14
C GLN A 325 -1.04 15.70 0.91
N GLN A 326 0.21 16.04 1.22
CA GLN A 326 0.54 17.24 2.00
C GLN A 326 0.42 18.50 1.15
N MET A 327 0.79 18.43 -0.14
CA MET A 327 0.51 19.54 -1.06
C MET A 327 -0.97 19.89 -1.12
N PHE A 328 -1.85 18.86 -1.13
CA PHE A 328 -3.29 19.09 -1.07
C PHE A 328 -3.69 19.85 0.21
N GLY A 329 -3.26 19.39 1.37
CA GLY A 329 -3.56 20.04 2.65
C GLY A 329 -3.09 21.50 2.68
N SER A 330 -1.86 21.76 2.23
CA SER A 330 -1.32 23.13 2.14
C SER A 330 -2.18 24.02 1.22
N VAL A 331 -2.55 23.53 0.02
CA VAL A 331 -3.37 24.29 -0.94
C VAL A 331 -4.79 24.49 -0.42
N MET A 332 -5.38 23.50 0.26
CA MET A 332 -6.72 23.63 0.84
C MET A 332 -6.76 24.70 1.93
N LYS A 333 -5.82 24.66 2.88
CA LYS A 333 -5.80 25.59 4.03
C LYS A 333 -5.24 26.97 3.68
N SER A 334 -4.77 27.18 2.44
CA SER A 334 -4.34 28.48 1.94
C SER A 334 -5.24 28.99 0.79
N TYR A 335 -4.93 28.63 -0.44
CA TYR A 335 -5.61 29.10 -1.65
C TYR A 335 -7.10 28.80 -1.68
N PHE A 336 -7.49 27.55 -1.36
CA PHE A 336 -8.90 27.18 -1.45
C PHE A 336 -9.72 27.83 -0.33
N ALA A 337 -9.23 27.83 0.89
CA ALA A 337 -9.88 28.48 2.04
C ALA A 337 -10.16 29.97 1.76
N GLU A 338 -9.16 30.69 1.21
CA GLU A 338 -9.30 32.08 0.80
C GLU A 338 -10.36 32.23 -0.30
N SER A 339 -10.31 31.34 -1.31
CA SER A 339 -11.22 31.40 -2.48
C SER A 339 -12.70 31.21 -2.13
N ILE A 340 -13.00 30.46 -1.06
CA ILE A 340 -14.40 30.22 -0.60
C ILE A 340 -14.76 31.05 0.63
N GLY A 341 -13.85 31.91 1.12
CA GLY A 341 -14.09 32.79 2.27
C GLY A 341 -14.20 32.04 3.62
N VAL A 342 -13.55 30.88 3.74
CA VAL A 342 -13.51 30.07 4.97
C VAL A 342 -12.18 30.30 5.68
N LYS A 343 -12.21 30.43 7.01
CA LYS A 343 -10.98 30.52 7.79
C LYS A 343 -10.24 29.16 7.79
N PRO A 344 -8.92 29.14 7.61
CA PRO A 344 -8.13 27.89 7.58
C PRO A 344 -8.37 26.98 8.79
N GLU A 345 -8.55 27.51 9.99
CA GLU A 345 -8.82 26.75 11.21
C GLU A 345 -10.18 26.03 11.22
N ASN A 346 -11.11 26.45 10.36
CA ASN A 346 -12.41 25.83 10.18
C ASN A 346 -12.39 24.78 9.06
N MET A 347 -11.33 24.69 8.30
CA MET A 347 -11.19 23.66 7.26
C MET A 347 -10.66 22.35 7.86
N PHE A 348 -11.37 21.25 7.59
CA PHE A 348 -10.98 19.92 8.01
C PHE A 348 -10.67 19.06 6.80
N THR A 349 -9.40 18.70 6.63
CA THR A 349 -8.89 17.98 5.45
C THR A 349 -8.80 16.49 5.71
N VAL A 350 -9.46 15.71 4.85
CA VAL A 350 -9.51 14.25 4.89
C VAL A 350 -8.81 13.69 3.66
N SER A 351 -7.82 12.81 3.87
CA SER A 351 -7.13 12.11 2.78
C SER A 351 -7.53 10.64 2.74
N ILE A 352 -8.05 10.19 1.61
CA ILE A 352 -8.40 8.77 1.39
C ILE A 352 -7.26 8.12 0.60
N MET A 353 -6.52 7.24 1.27
CA MET A 353 -5.21 6.74 0.81
C MET A 353 -5.13 5.21 0.83
N PRO A 354 -4.40 4.58 -0.08
CA PRO A 354 -4.15 3.13 -0.06
C PRO A 354 -3.06 2.74 0.96
N CYS A 355 -2.70 3.61 1.89
CA CYS A 355 -1.43 3.60 2.59
C CYS A 355 -1.58 3.86 4.09
N VAL A 356 -0.87 3.08 4.92
CA VAL A 356 -0.82 3.29 6.38
C VAL A 356 0.25 4.32 6.76
N ALA A 357 1.36 4.39 6.02
CA ALA A 357 2.41 5.37 6.27
C ALA A 357 1.93 6.82 6.12
N LYS A 358 0.91 7.06 5.30
CA LYS A 358 0.26 8.37 5.14
C LYS A 358 -0.43 8.85 6.43
N LYS A 359 -0.92 7.93 7.29
CA LYS A 359 -1.40 8.27 8.64
C LYS A 359 -0.25 8.77 9.55
N GLY A 360 0.93 8.18 9.38
CA GLY A 360 2.11 8.63 10.10
C GLY A 360 2.64 9.97 9.60
N GLU A 361 2.61 10.18 8.27
CA GLU A 361 3.03 11.42 7.64
C GLU A 361 2.17 12.61 8.12
N SER A 362 0.84 12.48 8.13
CA SER A 362 -0.06 13.56 8.55
C SER A 362 0.09 13.97 10.02
N ASN A 363 0.62 13.09 10.87
CA ASN A 363 0.82 13.37 12.30
C ASN A 363 2.18 14.04 12.60
N MET A 364 3.03 14.30 11.60
CA MET A 364 4.33 14.94 11.83
C MET A 364 4.16 16.43 12.07
N GLU A 365 4.81 16.97 13.10
CA GLU A 365 4.83 18.42 13.39
C GLU A 365 5.39 19.25 12.24
N LEU A 366 6.25 18.64 11.41
CA LEU A 366 6.79 19.22 10.18
C LEU A 366 5.69 19.72 9.22
N PHE A 367 4.51 19.09 9.23
CA PHE A 367 3.37 19.45 8.40
C PHE A 367 2.30 20.23 9.16
N TYR A 368 2.72 20.98 10.18
CA TYR A 368 1.95 22.09 10.72
C TYR A 368 2.14 23.31 9.83
N GLY A 369 1.10 23.64 9.07
CA GLY A 369 1.13 24.78 8.17
C GLY A 369 1.06 26.13 8.91
N GLU A 370 1.56 27.19 8.27
CA GLU A 370 1.46 28.56 8.79
C GLU A 370 0.03 29.04 8.97
N TYR A 371 -0.93 28.41 8.29
CA TYR A 371 -2.30 28.90 8.23
C TYR A 371 -3.21 28.33 9.33
N ALA A 372 -3.16 27.04 9.64
CA ALA A 372 -3.89 26.45 10.76
C ALA A 372 -3.59 24.95 10.98
N GLY A 373 -2.90 24.60 12.05
CA GLY A 373 -2.74 23.21 12.49
C GLY A 373 -2.13 22.29 11.42
N HIS A 374 -2.49 21.01 11.45
CA HIS A 374 -2.02 20.04 10.45
C HIS A 374 -2.55 20.36 9.05
N GLU A 375 -1.70 20.24 8.05
CA GLU A 375 -2.09 20.38 6.63
C GLU A 375 -3.12 19.32 6.24
N THR A 376 -2.93 18.08 6.69
CA THR A 376 -3.90 16.99 6.56
C THR A 376 -4.35 16.55 7.95
N ASP A 377 -5.63 16.75 8.29
CA ASP A 377 -6.15 16.48 9.63
C ASP A 377 -6.35 14.98 9.87
N VAL A 378 -6.87 14.25 8.88
CA VAL A 378 -7.15 12.81 8.99
C VAL A 378 -6.82 12.08 7.70
N VAL A 379 -6.28 10.88 7.86
CA VAL A 379 -6.06 9.94 6.74
C VAL A 379 -6.89 8.69 6.94
N LEU A 380 -7.74 8.36 5.98
CA LEU A 380 -8.49 7.11 5.90
C LEU A 380 -7.84 6.18 4.87
N THR A 381 -7.80 4.90 5.17
CA THR A 381 -7.43 3.87 4.19
C THR A 381 -8.60 3.54 3.26
N THR A 382 -8.32 2.86 2.13
CA THR A 382 -9.38 2.33 1.26
C THR A 382 -10.35 1.42 2.03
N ARG A 383 -9.85 0.64 2.99
CA ARG A 383 -10.70 -0.21 3.86
C ARG A 383 -11.59 0.60 4.80
N GLU A 384 -11.09 1.72 5.34
CA GLU A 384 -11.91 2.62 6.18
C GLU A 384 -13.00 3.30 5.36
N LEU A 385 -12.69 3.77 4.14
CA LEU A 385 -13.69 4.31 3.21
C LEU A 385 -14.83 3.31 2.97
N THR A 386 -14.52 2.06 2.66
CA THR A 386 -15.55 1.05 2.42
C THR A 386 -16.37 0.71 3.66
N ARG A 387 -15.79 0.80 4.87
CA ARG A 387 -16.53 0.70 6.13
C ARG A 387 -17.47 1.89 6.34
N MET A 388 -17.03 3.11 6.04
CA MET A 388 -17.88 4.31 6.13
C MET A 388 -19.06 4.25 5.16
N ILE A 389 -18.84 3.83 3.90
CA ILE A 389 -19.93 3.63 2.92
C ILE A 389 -20.99 2.66 3.46
N ARG A 390 -20.54 1.53 4.06
CA ARG A 390 -21.46 0.56 4.68
C ARG A 390 -22.18 1.11 5.91
N SER A 391 -21.47 1.83 6.81
CA SER A 391 -22.07 2.40 8.02
C SER A 391 -23.06 3.53 7.71
N ALA A 392 -22.86 4.23 6.60
CA ALA A 392 -23.82 5.22 6.08
C ALA A 392 -25.01 4.60 5.35
N HIS A 393 -25.08 3.25 5.26
CA HIS A 393 -26.12 2.52 4.52
C HIS A 393 -26.27 2.96 3.06
N ILE A 394 -25.18 3.38 2.43
CA ILE A 394 -25.14 3.75 1.01
C ILE A 394 -25.09 2.48 0.18
N ASP A 395 -26.09 2.28 -0.69
CA ASP A 395 -26.08 1.21 -1.68
C ASP A 395 -25.09 1.56 -2.81
N PRO A 396 -24.00 0.78 -2.99
CA PRO A 396 -23.02 1.05 -4.03
C PRO A 396 -23.59 1.06 -5.44
N ALA A 397 -24.65 0.28 -5.70
CA ALA A 397 -25.32 0.24 -6.99
C ALA A 397 -26.10 1.53 -7.32
N SER A 398 -26.50 2.29 -6.29
CA SER A 398 -27.23 3.56 -6.42
C SER A 398 -26.31 4.78 -6.64
N LEU A 399 -25.00 4.58 -6.59
CA LEU A 399 -24.03 5.67 -6.78
C LEU A 399 -23.97 6.09 -8.25
N VAL A 400 -23.86 7.39 -8.46
CA VAL A 400 -23.74 8.01 -9.80
C VAL A 400 -22.36 8.63 -9.98
N ASP A 401 -21.94 8.77 -11.23
CA ASP A 401 -20.70 9.47 -11.53
C ASP A 401 -20.88 10.98 -11.27
N ARG A 402 -20.08 11.50 -10.34
CA ARG A 402 -20.01 12.91 -9.98
C ARG A 402 -18.63 13.46 -10.29
N GLU A 403 -18.56 14.65 -10.84
CA GLU A 403 -17.31 15.39 -10.99
C GLU A 403 -16.77 15.87 -9.63
N CYS A 404 -15.47 16.15 -9.56
CA CYS A 404 -14.87 16.89 -8.45
C CYS A 404 -15.45 18.29 -8.34
N ASP A 405 -15.34 18.89 -7.14
CA ASP A 405 -15.78 20.27 -6.94
C ASP A 405 -14.91 21.27 -7.71
N PRO A 406 -15.44 22.46 -8.04
CA PRO A 406 -14.72 23.47 -8.82
C PRO A 406 -13.39 23.92 -8.20
N LEU A 407 -12.56 24.56 -9.01
CA LEU A 407 -11.23 25.11 -8.75
C LEU A 407 -10.08 24.12 -8.84
N MET A 408 -10.29 22.82 -8.62
CA MET A 408 -9.24 21.79 -8.72
C MET A 408 -9.86 20.47 -9.19
N LYS A 409 -10.72 20.54 -10.18
CA LYS A 409 -11.44 19.39 -10.71
C LYS A 409 -10.68 18.61 -11.79
N GLU A 410 -9.79 19.31 -12.50
CA GLU A 410 -9.07 18.73 -13.61
C GLU A 410 -7.87 17.89 -13.13
N TRP A 411 -7.68 16.77 -13.77
CA TRP A 411 -6.59 15.83 -13.51
C TRP A 411 -6.07 15.26 -14.83
N THR A 412 -4.85 14.75 -14.83
CA THR A 412 -4.24 14.15 -16.02
C THR A 412 -3.99 12.66 -15.84
N GLY A 413 -3.79 11.96 -16.94
CA GLY A 413 -3.33 10.57 -16.91
C GLY A 413 -2.01 10.42 -16.16
N ALA A 414 -1.11 11.41 -16.25
CA ALA A 414 0.14 11.44 -15.48
C ALA A 414 -0.12 11.44 -13.97
N GLY A 415 -1.08 12.22 -13.46
CA GLY A 415 -1.47 12.19 -12.06
C GLY A 415 -2.07 10.85 -11.63
N VAL A 416 -2.84 10.19 -12.50
CA VAL A 416 -3.45 8.88 -12.21
C VAL A 416 -2.42 7.78 -12.03
N ILE A 417 -1.38 7.71 -12.87
CA ILE A 417 -0.38 6.65 -12.81
C ILE A 417 0.57 6.74 -11.60
N PHE A 418 0.52 7.83 -10.81
CA PHE A 418 1.23 7.92 -9.51
C PHE A 418 0.93 6.75 -8.57
N GLY A 419 -0.22 6.12 -8.74
CA GLY A 419 -0.64 4.99 -7.92
C GLY A 419 0.13 3.69 -8.15
N THR A 420 0.95 3.59 -9.18
CA THR A 420 1.67 2.36 -9.56
C THR A 420 3.17 2.60 -9.71
N THR A 421 3.97 1.56 -9.53
CA THR A 421 5.43 1.62 -9.69
C THR A 421 5.81 1.97 -11.13
N GLY A 422 6.69 2.94 -11.28
CA GLY A 422 7.11 3.53 -12.56
C GLY A 422 6.21 4.69 -13.01
N GLY A 423 5.09 4.92 -12.34
CA GLY A 423 4.14 5.97 -12.73
C GLY A 423 4.63 7.38 -12.41
N VAL A 424 5.28 7.58 -11.27
CA VAL A 424 5.89 8.87 -10.91
C VAL A 424 7.01 9.21 -11.88
N MET A 425 7.90 8.24 -12.13
CA MET A 425 9.01 8.39 -13.08
C MET A 425 8.50 8.72 -14.49
N GLU A 426 7.51 7.97 -14.99
CA GLU A 426 6.94 8.23 -16.31
C GLU A 426 6.31 9.62 -16.39
N ALA A 427 5.55 10.04 -15.39
CA ALA A 427 4.95 11.38 -15.32
C ALA A 427 6.02 12.48 -15.30
N ALA A 428 7.07 12.30 -14.49
CA ALA A 428 8.19 13.23 -14.42
C ALA A 428 8.96 13.34 -15.73
N LEU A 429 9.27 12.22 -16.39
CA LEU A 429 9.96 12.18 -17.67
C LEU A 429 9.14 12.85 -18.79
N ARG A 430 7.82 12.64 -18.82
CA ARG A 430 6.91 13.31 -19.77
C ARG A 430 7.02 14.84 -19.65
N SER A 431 6.93 15.37 -18.43
CA SER A 431 6.99 16.81 -18.19
C SER A 431 8.41 17.37 -18.33
N ALA A 432 9.45 16.65 -17.88
CA ALA A 432 10.84 17.06 -18.05
C ALA A 432 11.21 17.18 -19.54
N HIS A 433 10.75 16.25 -20.38
CA HIS A 433 10.96 16.34 -21.83
C HIS A 433 10.37 17.65 -22.40
N TYR A 434 9.14 17.98 -22.02
CA TYR A 434 8.53 19.25 -22.45
C TYR A 434 9.29 20.47 -21.94
N LEU A 435 9.68 20.48 -20.66
CA LEU A 435 10.41 21.60 -20.06
C LEU A 435 11.77 21.85 -20.73
N VAL A 436 12.43 20.79 -21.22
CA VAL A 436 13.73 20.89 -21.90
C VAL A 436 13.58 21.23 -23.38
N THR A 437 12.61 20.60 -24.09
CA THR A 437 12.52 20.67 -25.55
C THR A 437 11.46 21.65 -26.06
N GLY A 438 10.53 22.09 -25.20
CA GLY A 438 9.35 22.89 -25.58
C GLY A 438 8.30 22.11 -26.37
N ARG A 439 8.40 20.78 -26.45
CA ARG A 439 7.48 19.91 -27.21
C ARG A 439 7.05 18.71 -26.36
N ASN A 440 5.78 18.34 -26.47
CA ASN A 440 5.30 17.10 -25.85
C ASN A 440 5.95 15.89 -26.50
N PRO A 441 6.38 14.89 -25.71
CA PRO A 441 6.74 13.58 -26.24
C PRO A 441 5.49 12.81 -26.69
N ASP A 442 5.68 11.67 -27.36
CA ASP A 442 4.61 10.66 -27.41
C ASP A 442 4.23 10.28 -25.96
N PRO A 443 2.95 10.30 -25.59
CA PRO A 443 2.54 9.96 -24.24
C PRO A 443 3.03 8.60 -23.71
N ASP A 444 3.32 7.65 -24.60
CA ASP A 444 3.83 6.31 -24.27
C ASP A 444 5.37 6.17 -24.49
N ALA A 445 6.09 7.27 -24.78
CA ALA A 445 7.53 7.24 -25.06
C ALA A 445 8.35 6.63 -23.89
N PHE A 446 7.88 6.80 -22.66
CA PHE A 446 8.58 6.39 -21.45
C PHE A 446 7.99 5.15 -20.76
N LYS A 447 7.12 4.40 -21.43
CA LYS A 447 6.51 3.17 -20.86
C LYS A 447 7.51 2.10 -20.42
N ILE A 448 8.78 2.19 -20.85
CA ILE A 448 9.86 1.28 -20.44
C ILE A 448 10.08 1.26 -18.92
N VAL A 449 9.75 2.35 -18.22
CA VAL A 449 9.89 2.42 -16.75
C VAL A 449 8.71 1.81 -15.98
N ARG A 450 7.65 1.37 -16.65
CA ARG A 450 6.44 0.81 -16.01
C ARG A 450 6.72 -0.52 -15.33
N ASN A 451 6.30 -0.67 -14.09
CA ASN A 451 6.41 -1.91 -13.33
C ASN A 451 5.20 -2.17 -12.42
N PRO A 452 3.98 -2.33 -12.97
CA PRO A 452 2.74 -2.40 -12.19
C PRO A 452 2.67 -3.59 -11.22
N GLY A 453 3.45 -4.66 -11.48
CA GLY A 453 3.51 -5.84 -10.62
C GLY A 453 4.67 -5.83 -9.61
N GLY A 454 5.57 -4.84 -9.69
CA GLY A 454 6.78 -4.81 -8.87
C GLY A 454 7.80 -5.92 -9.17
N GLN A 455 7.66 -6.62 -10.31
CA GLN A 455 8.56 -7.70 -10.75
C GLN A 455 8.98 -7.50 -12.21
N PRO A 456 10.27 -7.44 -12.51
CA PRO A 456 11.43 -7.51 -11.57
C PRO A 456 11.39 -6.38 -10.54
N GLY A 457 12.10 -6.51 -9.41
CA GLY A 457 12.09 -5.52 -8.32
C GLY A 457 12.65 -4.15 -8.71
N VAL A 458 13.55 -4.08 -9.70
CA VAL A 458 14.17 -2.87 -10.24
C VAL A 458 13.99 -2.85 -11.75
N VAL A 459 13.65 -1.68 -12.29
CA VAL A 459 13.63 -1.40 -13.74
C VAL A 459 14.58 -0.23 -14.00
N GLU A 460 15.45 -0.36 -14.97
CA GLU A 460 16.45 0.64 -15.35
C GLU A 460 16.18 1.15 -16.77
N ALA A 461 16.43 2.42 -17.01
CA ALA A 461 16.25 3.03 -18.33
C ALA A 461 17.24 4.17 -18.57
N GLU A 462 17.75 4.26 -19.79
CA GLU A 462 18.43 5.45 -20.31
C GLU A 462 17.48 6.24 -21.21
N ILE A 463 17.26 7.49 -20.86
CA ILE A 463 16.24 8.35 -21.47
C ILE A 463 16.90 9.58 -22.08
N GLN A 464 16.60 9.87 -23.34
CA GLN A 464 17.03 11.11 -24.01
C GLN A 464 16.07 12.25 -23.69
N LEU A 465 16.60 13.30 -23.07
CA LEU A 465 15.91 14.57 -22.82
C LEU A 465 16.62 15.70 -23.57
N GLY A 466 16.18 15.97 -24.80
CA GLY A 466 16.94 16.86 -25.70
C GLY A 466 18.32 16.29 -26.01
N ASP A 467 19.36 17.05 -25.75
CA ASP A 467 20.77 16.63 -25.94
C ASP A 467 21.37 15.87 -24.75
N ALA A 468 20.63 15.75 -23.65
CA ALA A 468 21.10 15.09 -22.42
C ALA A 468 20.53 13.67 -22.30
N THR A 469 21.36 12.76 -21.77
CA THR A 469 20.92 11.40 -21.39
C THR A 469 20.74 11.34 -19.89
N VAL A 470 19.56 10.92 -19.45
CA VAL A 470 19.22 10.70 -18.04
C VAL A 470 19.15 9.19 -17.77
N ARG A 471 19.88 8.74 -16.76
CA ARG A 471 19.81 7.37 -16.26
C ARG A 471 18.81 7.31 -15.12
N ALA A 472 17.72 6.58 -15.35
CA ALA A 472 16.63 6.45 -14.41
C ALA A 472 16.54 5.02 -13.87
N ALA A 473 16.17 4.88 -12.60
CA ALA A 473 15.78 3.59 -12.02
C ALA A 473 14.44 3.71 -11.29
N VAL A 474 13.68 2.62 -11.32
CA VAL A 474 12.40 2.47 -10.63
C VAL A 474 12.47 1.22 -9.78
N VAL A 475 12.21 1.35 -8.48
CA VAL A 475 12.28 0.23 -7.54
C VAL A 475 11.06 0.18 -6.63
N SER A 476 10.58 -1.03 -6.34
CA SER A 476 9.51 -1.26 -5.37
C SER A 476 9.82 -2.41 -4.43
N GLY A 477 9.35 -2.27 -3.16
CA GLY A 477 9.74 -3.12 -2.05
C GLY A 477 11.08 -2.69 -1.43
N LEU A 478 11.11 -2.51 -0.11
CA LEU A 478 12.28 -1.94 0.58
C LEU A 478 13.49 -2.87 0.55
N GLY A 479 13.30 -4.20 0.52
CA GLY A 479 14.40 -5.15 0.33
C GLY A 479 15.09 -5.00 -1.04
N ASN A 480 14.34 -4.71 -2.12
CA ASN A 480 14.92 -4.39 -3.43
C ASN A 480 15.61 -3.02 -3.40
N THR A 481 15.00 -2.06 -2.69
CA THR A 481 15.57 -0.72 -2.52
C THR A 481 16.91 -0.77 -1.80
N ARG A 482 17.04 -1.60 -0.75
CA ARG A 482 18.33 -1.81 -0.07
C ARG A 482 19.40 -2.29 -1.04
N LYS A 483 19.10 -3.32 -1.82
CA LYS A 483 20.05 -3.85 -2.82
C LYS A 483 20.47 -2.81 -3.85
N LEU A 484 19.51 -1.97 -4.30
CA LEU A 484 19.81 -0.88 -5.24
C LEU A 484 20.73 0.17 -4.61
N ILE A 485 20.47 0.58 -3.36
CA ILE A 485 21.32 1.56 -2.65
C ILE A 485 22.72 1.00 -2.45
N GLU A 486 22.86 -0.24 -2.00
CA GLU A 486 24.16 -0.91 -1.82
C GLU A 486 24.95 -0.97 -3.13
N ALA A 487 24.30 -1.28 -4.26
CA ALA A 487 24.95 -1.27 -5.58
C ALA A 487 25.39 0.14 -6.00
N ILE A 488 24.60 1.18 -5.69
CA ILE A 488 24.99 2.59 -5.91
C ILE A 488 26.21 2.96 -5.05
N GLU A 489 26.21 2.63 -3.76
CA GLU A 489 27.30 2.96 -2.82
C GLU A 489 28.61 2.21 -3.15
N HIS A 490 28.51 0.99 -3.68
CA HIS A 490 29.67 0.25 -4.18
C HIS A 490 30.17 0.74 -5.55
N GLY A 491 29.44 1.67 -6.19
CA GLY A 491 29.81 2.19 -7.51
C GLY A 491 29.57 1.20 -8.66
N GLU A 492 28.75 0.18 -8.43
CA GLU A 492 28.39 -0.83 -9.45
C GLU A 492 27.42 -0.26 -10.49
N VAL A 493 26.56 0.66 -10.08
CA VAL A 493 25.56 1.35 -10.90
C VAL A 493 25.51 2.83 -10.59
N HIS A 494 25.09 3.65 -11.56
CA HIS A 494 24.93 5.10 -11.41
C HIS A 494 23.64 5.55 -12.07
N TYR A 495 22.86 6.35 -11.33
CA TYR A 495 21.60 6.95 -11.80
C TYR A 495 21.59 8.45 -11.53
N ASP A 496 20.76 9.16 -12.29
CA ASP A 496 20.49 10.58 -12.10
C ASP A 496 19.20 10.77 -11.30
N PHE A 497 18.20 9.90 -11.55
CA PHE A 497 16.88 9.98 -10.91
C PHE A 497 16.35 8.58 -10.57
N VAL A 498 15.86 8.40 -9.34
CA VAL A 498 15.37 7.10 -8.85
C VAL A 498 13.99 7.26 -8.21
N GLU A 499 13.00 6.53 -8.75
CA GLU A 499 11.71 6.36 -8.10
C GLU A 499 11.77 5.21 -7.11
N VAL A 500 11.33 5.45 -5.87
CA VAL A 500 11.24 4.41 -4.83
C VAL A 500 9.84 4.31 -4.26
N MET A 501 9.25 3.12 -4.32
CA MET A 501 7.99 2.76 -3.68
C MET A 501 8.20 1.68 -2.61
N ALA A 502 7.77 1.94 -1.37
CA ALA A 502 7.93 0.98 -0.27
C ALA A 502 7.13 -0.32 -0.49
N CYS A 503 5.98 -0.23 -1.14
CA CYS A 503 5.11 -1.39 -1.39
C CYS A 503 5.41 -2.01 -2.76
N PRO A 504 5.47 -3.35 -2.88
CA PRO A 504 5.57 -4.02 -4.18
C PRO A 504 4.44 -3.59 -5.13
N GLY A 505 4.79 -3.19 -6.34
CA GLY A 505 3.85 -2.67 -7.34
C GLY A 505 3.40 -1.23 -7.12
N GLY A 506 3.85 -0.55 -6.04
CA GLY A 506 3.48 0.82 -5.72
C GLY A 506 2.25 0.94 -4.81
N CYS A 507 1.57 2.08 -4.85
CA CYS A 507 0.42 2.36 -3.98
C CYS A 507 -0.78 1.43 -4.23
N VAL A 508 -0.92 0.85 -5.41
CA VAL A 508 -1.93 -0.18 -5.72
C VAL A 508 -1.75 -1.46 -4.90
N GLY A 509 -0.50 -1.77 -4.45
CA GLY A 509 -0.16 -2.82 -3.48
C GLY A 509 -0.07 -2.31 -2.04
N GLY A 510 -0.58 -1.12 -1.75
CA GLY A 510 -0.43 -0.44 -0.47
C GLY A 510 -1.09 -1.13 0.71
N GLY A 511 -0.52 -0.93 1.91
CA GLY A 511 -0.98 -1.54 3.16
C GLY A 511 -2.40 -1.17 3.60
N GLY A 512 -3.03 -0.15 2.97
CA GLY A 512 -4.41 0.28 3.20
C GLY A 512 -5.43 -0.27 2.21
N GLN A 513 -5.01 -1.02 1.19
CA GLN A 513 -5.88 -1.61 0.17
C GLN A 513 -6.72 -2.80 0.68
N PRO A 514 -7.84 -3.14 0.02
CA PRO A 514 -8.60 -4.35 0.31
C PRO A 514 -7.72 -5.60 0.31
N ILE A 515 -8.03 -6.54 1.19
CA ILE A 515 -7.22 -7.74 1.41
C ILE A 515 -7.91 -8.94 0.78
N HIS A 516 -7.21 -9.60 -0.13
CA HIS A 516 -7.57 -10.90 -0.70
C HIS A 516 -6.51 -11.90 -0.26
N ASP A 517 -6.86 -12.80 0.67
CA ASP A 517 -5.87 -13.66 1.33
C ASP A 517 -5.19 -14.63 0.35
N GLY A 518 -3.89 -14.45 0.19
CA GLY A 518 -3.06 -15.27 -0.71
C GLY A 518 -3.09 -14.86 -2.18
N GLU A 519 -3.65 -13.70 -2.49
CA GLU A 519 -3.66 -13.11 -3.84
C GLU A 519 -3.00 -11.74 -3.85
N GLU A 520 -2.08 -11.52 -4.78
CA GLU A 520 -1.41 -10.25 -5.00
C GLU A 520 -2.02 -9.54 -6.22
N LEU A 521 -2.82 -8.49 -5.96
CA LEU A 521 -3.56 -7.78 -7.00
C LEU A 521 -2.88 -6.51 -7.51
N ALA A 522 -1.67 -6.20 -7.07
CA ALA A 522 -0.96 -4.98 -7.45
C ALA A 522 -0.84 -4.83 -8.97
N ARG A 523 -0.49 -5.90 -9.69
CA ARG A 523 -0.40 -5.89 -11.17
C ARG A 523 -1.72 -5.49 -11.82
N THR A 524 -2.80 -6.18 -11.51
CA THR A 524 -4.13 -5.95 -12.10
C THR A 524 -4.64 -4.53 -11.82
N ARG A 525 -4.45 -4.06 -10.59
CA ARG A 525 -4.81 -2.69 -10.19
C ARG A 525 -3.95 -1.64 -10.89
N GLY A 526 -2.64 -1.90 -11.05
CA GLY A 526 -1.72 -1.01 -11.75
C GLY A 526 -2.02 -0.92 -13.25
N GLU A 527 -2.30 -2.06 -13.90
CA GLU A 527 -2.74 -2.10 -15.29
C GLU A 527 -4.03 -1.29 -15.51
N ASN A 528 -4.93 -1.27 -14.50
CA ASN A 528 -6.11 -0.41 -14.54
C ASN A 528 -5.74 1.08 -14.56
N LEU A 529 -4.77 1.52 -13.76
CA LEU A 529 -4.35 2.93 -13.77
C LEU A 529 -3.72 3.32 -15.11
N TYR A 530 -2.92 2.45 -15.71
CA TYR A 530 -2.38 2.70 -17.06
C TYR A 530 -3.45 2.69 -18.14
N PHE A 531 -4.51 1.89 -17.99
CA PHE A 531 -5.66 1.96 -18.89
C PHE A 531 -6.39 3.30 -18.75
N LEU A 532 -6.58 3.82 -17.54
CA LEU A 532 -7.19 5.12 -17.30
C LEU A 532 -6.32 6.25 -17.87
N ASP A 533 -5.00 6.22 -17.68
CA ASP A 533 -4.07 7.17 -18.29
C ASP A 533 -4.21 7.17 -19.82
N LYS A 534 -4.18 5.99 -20.45
CA LYS A 534 -4.29 5.89 -21.91
C LYS A 534 -5.56 6.54 -22.47
N ASN A 535 -6.64 6.52 -21.71
CA ASN A 535 -7.95 7.06 -22.12
C ASN A 535 -8.23 8.45 -21.53
N ALA A 536 -7.30 9.03 -20.76
CA ALA A 536 -7.47 10.37 -20.22
C ALA A 536 -7.39 11.44 -21.32
N PRO A 537 -8.25 12.48 -21.27
CA PRO A 537 -8.21 13.58 -22.23
C PRO A 537 -6.92 14.42 -22.11
N LEU A 538 -6.38 14.56 -20.92
CA LEU A 538 -5.09 15.18 -20.61
C LEU A 538 -4.12 14.13 -20.12
N ARG A 539 -2.93 14.06 -20.68
CA ARG A 539 -1.94 13.03 -20.35
C ARG A 539 -0.65 13.57 -19.73
N PHE A 540 -0.50 14.88 -19.64
CA PHE A 540 0.71 15.55 -19.18
C PHE A 540 0.40 16.48 -18.01
N SER A 541 1.14 16.39 -16.92
CA SER A 541 0.94 17.21 -15.73
C SER A 541 1.09 18.71 -16.00
N HIS A 542 2.01 19.09 -16.87
CA HIS A 542 2.24 20.49 -17.27
C HIS A 542 1.11 21.09 -18.14
N GLU A 543 0.16 20.30 -18.59
CA GLU A 543 -1.04 20.76 -19.32
C GLU A 543 -2.27 20.88 -18.43
N ASN A 544 -2.20 20.49 -17.15
CA ASN A 544 -3.33 20.60 -16.25
C ASN A 544 -3.72 22.08 -16.05
N PRO A 545 -4.90 22.51 -16.54
CA PRO A 545 -5.29 23.93 -16.52
C PRO A 545 -5.50 24.47 -15.11
N ASP A 546 -5.88 23.60 -14.15
CA ASP A 546 -6.10 24.01 -12.77
C ASP A 546 -4.75 24.19 -12.04
N VAL A 547 -3.74 23.36 -12.33
CA VAL A 547 -2.38 23.56 -11.85
C VAL A 547 -1.77 24.84 -12.40
N LEU A 548 -1.92 25.08 -13.71
CA LEU A 548 -1.45 26.32 -14.34
C LEU A 548 -2.15 27.55 -13.76
N ARG A 549 -3.46 27.46 -13.47
CA ARG A 549 -4.20 28.53 -12.80
C ARG A 549 -3.67 28.77 -11.38
N LEU A 550 -3.43 27.71 -10.59
CA LEU A 550 -2.90 27.84 -9.24
C LEU A 550 -1.54 28.57 -9.22
N TYR A 551 -0.66 28.27 -10.18
CA TYR A 551 0.60 29.03 -10.32
C TYR A 551 0.34 30.49 -10.66
N ARG A 552 -0.43 30.75 -11.69
CA ARG A 552 -0.71 32.13 -12.15
C ARG A 552 -1.34 33.00 -11.06
N ASP A 553 -2.30 32.44 -10.31
CA ASP A 553 -3.15 33.22 -9.40
C ASP A 553 -2.61 33.24 -7.97
N PHE A 554 -1.73 32.28 -7.57
CA PHE A 554 -1.32 32.13 -6.18
C PHE A 554 0.16 31.78 -5.97
N LEU A 555 0.68 30.75 -6.63
CA LEU A 555 2.05 30.25 -6.39
C LEU A 555 3.13 30.92 -7.23
N GLU A 556 2.74 31.77 -8.21
CA GLU A 556 3.59 32.46 -9.19
C GLU A 556 4.19 31.50 -10.24
N LYS A 557 5.11 30.64 -9.86
CA LYS A 557 5.77 29.64 -10.72
C LYS A 557 6.34 28.50 -9.88
N PRO A 558 6.66 27.36 -10.52
CA PRO A 558 7.40 26.30 -9.84
C PRO A 558 8.69 26.81 -9.19
N LEU A 559 9.02 26.28 -8.02
CA LEU A 559 10.17 26.65 -7.20
C LEU A 559 10.23 28.16 -6.83
N SER A 560 9.11 28.88 -6.86
CA SER A 560 9.03 30.23 -6.30
C SER A 560 9.20 30.19 -4.79
N HIS A 561 9.44 31.33 -4.16
CA HIS A 561 9.50 31.42 -2.70
C HIS A 561 8.21 30.89 -2.05
N LYS A 562 7.05 31.23 -2.60
CA LYS A 562 5.75 30.79 -2.09
C LYS A 562 5.52 29.29 -2.31
N SER A 563 5.95 28.73 -3.46
CA SER A 563 5.97 27.29 -3.68
C SER A 563 6.83 26.57 -2.67
N HIS A 564 8.06 27.06 -2.39
CA HIS A 564 8.92 26.47 -1.37
C HIS A 564 8.29 26.46 0.01
N MET A 565 7.67 27.54 0.43
CA MET A 565 7.00 27.60 1.75
C MET A 565 5.85 26.60 1.88
N LEU A 566 5.06 26.40 0.83
CA LEU A 566 3.83 25.62 0.89
C LEU A 566 4.01 24.17 0.42
N LEU A 567 4.87 23.94 -0.57
CA LEU A 567 4.94 22.67 -1.30
C LEU A 567 6.22 21.89 -1.09
N HIS A 568 7.20 22.46 -0.36
CA HIS A 568 8.47 21.79 -0.04
C HIS A 568 8.63 21.56 1.46
N THR A 569 9.56 20.70 1.82
CA THR A 569 9.83 20.32 3.22
C THR A 569 11.31 20.08 3.46
N ASP A 570 11.76 20.30 4.70
CA ASP A 570 13.09 19.92 5.15
C ASP A 570 13.05 18.53 5.79
N HIS A 571 13.52 17.54 5.07
CA HIS A 571 13.61 16.18 5.60
C HIS A 571 14.54 16.02 6.80
N ASN A 572 15.42 16.99 7.11
CA ASN A 572 16.28 16.96 8.30
C ASN A 572 15.53 17.42 9.57
N ALA A 573 14.37 18.07 9.46
CA ALA A 573 13.63 18.62 10.59
C ALA A 573 12.98 17.56 11.51
N TRP A 574 13.13 16.28 11.23
CA TRP A 574 12.61 15.18 12.06
C TRP A 574 13.54 13.97 12.03
N GLU A 575 13.44 13.11 13.03
CA GLU A 575 14.27 11.91 13.17
C GLU A 575 13.47 10.63 13.20
N MET A 576 14.09 9.53 12.79
CA MET A 576 13.58 8.17 12.93
C MET A 576 14.30 7.44 14.05
N PRO A 577 13.61 6.55 14.80
CA PRO A 577 14.28 5.55 15.64
C PRO A 577 15.23 4.70 14.79
N ARG A 578 16.38 4.38 15.35
CA ARG A 578 17.42 3.55 14.70
C ARG A 578 17.52 2.18 15.34
#